data_81c76262bcb04ea1bb4eb12c4f3ebc41
#
_entry.id   81c76262bcb04ea1bb4eb12c4f3ebc41
#
_cell.length_a   1.000
_cell.length_b   1.000
_cell.length_c   1.000
_cell.angle_alpha   90.00
_cell.angle_beta   90.00
_cell.angle_gamma   90.00
#
_symmetry.space_group_name_H-M   'P 1'
#
loop_
_entity.id
_entity.type
_entity.pdbx_description
1 polymer ?
#
loop_
_entity_poly.entity_id
_entity_poly.type
_entity_poly.pdbx_seq_one_letter_code
_entity_poly.pdbx_strand_id
1 'polypeptide(L)'
;MTYARSILVPPGSPGTYHCVSRCVRRAWLCGEDRDSGRSYEHRRQWVEDRIGELAEIFAVAVWGYAVMSNHLHVVVQVIPQAAAAWSTDEVAARWLRLYPRRDQDASVRAEALAGNESRIKELRARLCDLSWFMRCLAEPISRRANREDGCKGHFWEARFK
;
A
#
# COMPACT_ATOMS: atom_id res chain seq x y z
N MET A 1 26.79 1.76 5.51
CA MET A 1 26.48 2.21 4.13
C MET A 1 25.08 1.76 3.79
N THR A 2 24.18 2.69 3.40
CA THR A 2 22.80 2.37 3.02
C THR A 2 22.75 2.19 1.52
N TYR A 3 22.45 0.99 1.05
CA TYR A 3 22.27 0.73 -0.38
C TYR A 3 21.02 1.40 -0.91
N ALA A 4 21.04 1.87 -2.17
CA ALA A 4 19.86 2.38 -2.82
C ALA A 4 18.79 1.26 -2.93
N ARG A 5 17.52 1.58 -2.66
CA ARG A 5 16.44 0.58 -2.71
C ARG A 5 16.33 -0.12 -4.06
N SER A 6 16.60 0.57 -5.16
CA SER A 6 16.61 -0.01 -6.51
C SER A 6 17.61 -1.15 -6.68
N ILE A 7 18.65 -1.21 -5.82
CA ILE A 7 19.62 -2.31 -5.78
C ILE A 7 19.06 -3.47 -4.95
N LEU A 8 18.42 -3.17 -3.82
CA LEU A 8 17.86 -4.18 -2.90
C LEU A 8 16.56 -4.80 -3.42
N VAL A 9 15.75 -4.00 -4.09
CA VAL A 9 14.46 -4.37 -4.65
C VAL A 9 14.38 -3.82 -6.07
N PRO A 10 14.97 -4.50 -7.06
CA PRO A 10 14.82 -4.08 -8.45
C PRO A 10 13.36 -4.14 -8.88
N PRO A 11 12.82 -3.11 -9.58
CA PRO A 11 11.46 -3.12 -10.06
C PRO A 11 11.12 -4.37 -10.87
N GLY A 12 9.99 -5.01 -10.56
CA GLY A 12 9.53 -6.22 -11.27
C GLY A 12 10.33 -7.48 -10.98
N SER A 13 11.24 -7.48 -10.01
CA SER A 13 11.98 -8.68 -9.59
C SER A 13 11.17 -9.51 -8.58
N PRO A 14 11.13 -10.84 -8.74
CA PRO A 14 10.53 -11.70 -7.72
C PRO A 14 11.36 -11.65 -6.43
N GLY A 15 10.70 -11.76 -5.29
CA GLY A 15 11.38 -11.80 -4.00
C GLY A 15 10.42 -11.67 -2.85
N THR A 16 10.86 -12.12 -1.68
CA THR A 16 10.13 -11.96 -0.42
C THR A 16 10.85 -10.93 0.44
N TYR A 17 10.11 -9.94 0.90
CA TYR A 17 10.64 -8.77 1.59
C TYR A 17 9.94 -8.57 2.93
N HIS A 18 10.71 -8.33 3.97
CA HIS A 18 10.20 -7.84 5.25
C HIS A 18 10.28 -6.31 5.26
N CYS A 19 9.11 -5.68 5.22
CA CYS A 19 8.98 -4.22 5.19
C CYS A 19 8.59 -3.70 6.58
N VAL A 20 9.25 -2.63 7.00
CA VAL A 20 8.97 -1.97 8.28
C VAL A 20 8.67 -0.49 8.05
N SER A 21 7.52 -0.02 8.52
CA SER A 21 7.14 1.40 8.53
C SER A 21 6.97 1.86 9.96
N ARG A 22 7.64 2.95 10.33
CA ARG A 22 7.59 3.51 11.69
C ARG A 22 6.90 4.87 11.69
N CYS A 23 6.04 5.10 12.68
CA CYS A 23 5.42 6.41 12.90
C CYS A 23 6.43 7.40 13.46
N VAL A 24 6.21 8.69 13.21
CA VAL A 24 6.96 9.77 13.86
C VAL A 24 6.74 9.72 15.38
N ARG A 25 7.65 10.36 16.13
CA ARG A 25 7.53 10.44 17.58
C ARG A 25 6.18 11.03 18.01
N ARG A 26 5.51 10.36 18.96
CA ARG A 26 4.17 10.68 19.49
C ARG A 26 2.99 10.41 18.54
N ALA A 27 3.21 9.78 17.40
CA ALA A 27 2.12 9.25 16.58
C ALA A 27 1.85 7.78 16.93
N TRP A 28 0.57 7.44 17.11
CA TRP A 28 0.13 6.10 17.46
C TRP A 28 -0.54 5.43 16.26
N LEU A 29 -0.03 4.25 15.92
CA LEU A 29 -0.66 3.42 14.88
C LEU A 29 -1.81 2.59 15.45
N CYS A 30 -1.66 2.08 16.67
CA CYS A 30 -2.71 1.38 17.42
C CYS A 30 -2.37 1.36 18.92
N GLY A 31 -3.21 0.72 19.73
CA GLY A 31 -3.01 0.57 21.16
C GLY A 31 -3.44 1.79 21.96
N GLU A 32 -3.00 1.89 23.20
CA GLU A 32 -3.36 2.93 24.14
C GLU A 32 -2.19 3.87 24.43
N ASP A 33 -2.45 5.15 24.35
CA ASP A 33 -1.55 6.19 24.83
C ASP A 33 -1.75 6.35 26.35
N ARG A 34 -0.76 5.92 27.12
CA ARG A 34 -0.81 5.96 28.58
C ARG A 34 -0.79 7.37 29.16
N ASP A 35 -0.23 8.34 28.43
CA ASP A 35 -0.13 9.72 28.89
C ASP A 35 -1.46 10.46 28.77
N SER A 36 -2.18 10.26 27.66
CA SER A 36 -3.48 10.88 27.40
C SER A 36 -4.67 10.00 27.74
N GLY A 37 -4.49 8.69 27.98
CA GLY A 37 -5.53 7.70 28.18
C GLY A 37 -6.36 7.40 26.92
N ARG A 38 -5.95 7.91 25.76
CA ARG A 38 -6.68 7.71 24.48
C ARG A 38 -6.32 6.38 23.85
N SER A 39 -7.36 5.63 23.43
CA SER A 39 -7.18 4.40 22.65
C SER A 39 -7.19 4.68 21.15
N TYR A 40 -6.22 4.08 20.46
CA TYR A 40 -6.08 4.09 19.00
C TYR A 40 -6.24 2.69 18.41
N GLU A 41 -6.75 1.73 19.20
CA GLU A 41 -6.80 0.32 18.81
C GLU A 41 -7.63 0.08 17.53
N HIS A 42 -8.67 0.88 17.30
CA HIS A 42 -9.49 0.82 16.10
C HIS A 42 -8.70 1.05 14.78
N ARG A 43 -7.52 1.67 14.84
CA ARG A 43 -6.66 1.89 13.67
C ARG A 43 -6.02 0.59 13.18
N ARG A 44 -5.89 -0.43 14.05
CA ARG A 44 -5.43 -1.77 13.67
C ARG A 44 -6.30 -2.32 12.54
N GLN A 45 -7.61 -2.23 12.67
CA GLN A 45 -8.56 -2.70 11.65
C GLN A 45 -8.36 -1.97 10.31
N TRP A 46 -8.05 -0.66 10.32
CA TRP A 46 -7.78 0.07 9.07
C TRP A 46 -6.57 -0.48 8.31
N VAL A 47 -5.53 -0.89 9.05
CA VAL A 47 -4.33 -1.48 8.46
C VAL A 47 -4.64 -2.86 7.90
N GLU A 48 -5.35 -3.68 8.66
CA GLU A 48 -5.73 -5.04 8.27
C GLU A 48 -6.62 -5.05 7.04
N ASP A 49 -7.69 -4.27 7.03
CA ASP A 49 -8.58 -4.11 5.89
C ASP A 49 -7.81 -3.67 4.64
N ARG A 50 -6.90 -2.70 4.79
CA ARG A 50 -6.14 -2.18 3.67
C ARG A 50 -5.12 -3.19 3.14
N ILE A 51 -4.47 -3.97 3.99
CA ILE A 51 -3.59 -5.06 3.58
C ILE A 51 -4.38 -6.10 2.78
N GLY A 52 -5.55 -6.51 3.26
CA GLY A 52 -6.42 -7.46 2.56
C GLY A 52 -6.83 -6.95 1.18
N GLU A 53 -7.31 -5.71 1.10
CA GLU A 53 -7.68 -5.07 -0.18
C GLU A 53 -6.51 -5.02 -1.17
N LEU A 54 -5.33 -4.62 -0.70
CA LEU A 54 -4.15 -4.51 -1.56
C LEU A 54 -3.61 -5.87 -2.00
N ALA A 55 -3.72 -6.91 -1.18
CA ALA A 55 -3.34 -8.28 -1.56
C ALA A 55 -4.18 -8.81 -2.72
N GLU A 56 -5.45 -8.38 -2.84
CA GLU A 56 -6.28 -8.73 -4.00
C GLU A 56 -5.98 -7.92 -5.26
N ILE A 57 -5.43 -6.70 -5.11
CA ILE A 57 -5.20 -5.76 -6.21
C ILE A 57 -3.82 -5.96 -6.83
N PHE A 58 -2.78 -6.08 -6.01
CA PHE A 58 -1.39 -6.18 -6.44
C PHE A 58 -0.98 -7.62 -6.77
N ALA A 59 0.05 -7.76 -7.62
CA ALA A 59 0.70 -9.04 -7.88
C ALA A 59 1.66 -9.41 -6.73
N VAL A 60 1.11 -9.59 -5.54
CA VAL A 60 1.85 -9.92 -4.32
C VAL A 60 1.13 -11.00 -3.51
N ALA A 61 1.89 -11.72 -2.68
CA ALA A 61 1.34 -12.51 -1.60
C ALA A 61 1.80 -11.90 -0.27
N VAL A 62 0.87 -11.65 0.64
CA VAL A 62 1.17 -11.20 2.00
C VAL A 62 1.27 -12.45 2.89
N TRP A 63 2.48 -12.73 3.37
CA TRP A 63 2.76 -13.90 4.22
C TRP A 63 2.42 -13.67 5.68
N GLY A 64 2.48 -12.41 6.11
CA GLY A 64 2.15 -12.03 7.48
C GLY A 64 2.38 -10.56 7.72
N TYR A 65 1.81 -10.07 8.81
CA TYR A 65 1.99 -8.69 9.27
C TYR A 65 1.85 -8.61 10.79
N ALA A 66 2.41 -7.54 11.37
CA ALA A 66 2.23 -7.19 12.77
C ALA A 66 2.02 -5.68 12.89
N VAL A 67 0.88 -5.28 13.44
CA VAL A 67 0.54 -3.89 13.73
C VAL A 67 0.89 -3.60 15.17
N MET A 68 1.99 -2.87 15.37
CA MET A 68 2.47 -2.45 16.69
C MET A 68 1.99 -1.03 16.99
N SER A 69 2.16 -0.58 18.22
CA SER A 69 1.69 0.76 18.64
C SER A 69 2.21 1.92 17.80
N ASN A 70 3.44 1.82 17.30
CA ASN A 70 4.10 2.89 16.52
C ASN A 70 4.83 2.41 15.28
N HIS A 71 4.68 1.17 14.88
CA HIS A 71 5.26 0.63 13.65
C HIS A 71 4.50 -0.57 13.12
N LEU A 72 4.65 -0.80 11.83
CA LEU A 72 4.02 -1.86 11.06
C LEU A 72 5.11 -2.73 10.43
N HIS A 73 4.99 -4.04 10.60
CA HIS A 73 5.75 -5.05 9.88
C HIS A 73 4.84 -5.72 8.86
N VAL A 74 5.33 -5.90 7.62
CA VAL A 74 4.63 -6.68 6.59
C VAL A 74 5.65 -7.53 5.85
N VAL A 75 5.37 -8.83 5.71
CA VAL A 75 6.16 -9.75 4.89
C VAL A 75 5.43 -9.95 3.57
N VAL A 76 6.02 -9.51 2.48
CA VAL A 76 5.42 -9.47 1.15
C VAL A 76 6.30 -10.19 0.14
N GLN A 77 5.71 -11.11 -0.60
CA GLN A 77 6.31 -11.71 -1.79
C GLN A 77 5.78 -11.04 -3.04
N VAL A 78 6.67 -10.55 -3.90
CA VAL A 78 6.33 -10.01 -5.23
C VAL A 78 6.32 -11.13 -6.24
N ILE A 79 5.23 -11.25 -7.03
CA ILE A 79 4.96 -12.34 -7.97
C ILE A 79 4.77 -11.78 -9.39
N PRO A 80 5.88 -11.46 -10.11
CA PRO A 80 5.79 -10.82 -11.44
C PRO A 80 5.02 -11.66 -12.45
N GLN A 81 5.08 -12.97 -12.34
CA GLN A 81 4.40 -13.92 -13.22
C GLN A 81 2.87 -13.76 -13.15
N ALA A 82 2.34 -13.45 -11.95
CA ALA A 82 0.91 -13.18 -11.79
C ALA A 82 0.50 -11.91 -12.58
N ALA A 83 1.28 -10.82 -12.45
CA ALA A 83 1.01 -9.60 -13.21
C ALA A 83 1.13 -9.80 -14.71
N ALA A 84 2.08 -10.62 -15.17
CA ALA A 84 2.26 -10.92 -16.58
C ALA A 84 1.07 -11.66 -17.20
N ALA A 85 0.38 -12.49 -16.41
CA ALA A 85 -0.76 -13.28 -16.86
C ALA A 85 -2.07 -12.47 -16.98
N TRP A 86 -2.17 -11.28 -16.37
CA TRP A 86 -3.40 -10.48 -16.42
C TRP A 86 -3.69 -9.91 -17.82
N SER A 87 -4.94 -9.86 -18.19
CA SER A 87 -5.39 -9.13 -19.38
C SER A 87 -5.26 -7.61 -19.20
N THR A 88 -5.46 -6.84 -20.28
CA THR A 88 -5.52 -5.37 -20.23
C THR A 88 -6.68 -4.90 -19.35
N ASP A 89 -7.84 -5.54 -19.49
CA ASP A 89 -9.05 -5.23 -18.71
C ASP A 89 -8.85 -5.51 -17.22
N GLU A 90 -8.19 -6.64 -16.89
CA GLU A 90 -7.89 -6.98 -15.51
C GLU A 90 -6.93 -5.96 -14.87
N VAL A 91 -5.89 -5.53 -15.58
CA VAL A 91 -4.98 -4.48 -15.10
C VAL A 91 -5.74 -3.16 -14.88
N ALA A 92 -6.60 -2.78 -15.82
CA ALA A 92 -7.43 -1.58 -15.71
C ALA A 92 -8.37 -1.65 -14.49
N ALA A 93 -9.10 -2.76 -14.34
CA ALA A 93 -10.01 -2.97 -13.22
C ALA A 93 -9.30 -2.92 -11.86
N ARG A 94 -8.15 -3.63 -11.72
CA ARG A 94 -7.33 -3.62 -10.50
C ARG A 94 -6.85 -2.22 -10.16
N TRP A 95 -6.34 -1.47 -11.14
CA TRP A 95 -5.87 -0.11 -10.92
C TRP A 95 -6.99 0.84 -10.48
N LEU A 96 -8.17 0.73 -11.06
CA LEU A 96 -9.31 1.59 -10.73
C LEU A 96 -9.87 1.32 -9.32
N ARG A 97 -9.69 0.13 -8.77
CA ARG A 97 -10.01 -0.17 -7.37
C ARG A 97 -9.16 0.65 -6.38
N LEU A 98 -7.91 1.01 -6.74
CA LEU A 98 -7.05 1.87 -5.90
C LEU A 98 -7.55 3.32 -5.84
N TYR A 99 -8.22 3.79 -6.89
CA TYR A 99 -8.63 5.19 -7.06
C TYR A 99 -10.09 5.28 -7.50
N PRO A 100 -11.04 4.84 -6.64
CA PRO A 100 -12.45 4.90 -6.96
C PRO A 100 -12.89 6.36 -7.14
N ARG A 101 -13.67 6.63 -8.18
CA ARG A 101 -14.32 7.91 -8.43
C ARG A 101 -15.82 7.71 -8.41
N ARG A 102 -16.54 8.64 -7.78
CA ARG A 102 -18.00 8.59 -7.65
C ARG A 102 -18.74 9.24 -8.84
N ASP A 103 -18.03 10.02 -9.62
CA ASP A 103 -18.56 10.90 -10.67
C ASP A 103 -18.54 10.28 -12.08
N GLN A 104 -17.99 9.08 -12.23
CA GLN A 104 -17.85 8.42 -13.54
C GLN A 104 -18.15 6.94 -13.44
N ASP A 105 -18.78 6.41 -14.50
CA ASP A 105 -18.99 4.99 -14.64
C ASP A 105 -17.66 4.23 -14.69
N ALA A 106 -17.52 3.24 -13.81
CA ALA A 106 -16.31 2.46 -13.68
C ALA A 106 -16.01 1.63 -14.93
N SER A 107 -17.06 1.16 -15.65
CA SER A 107 -16.92 0.37 -16.89
C SER A 107 -16.34 1.21 -18.01
N VAL A 108 -16.87 2.40 -18.26
CA VAL A 108 -16.38 3.34 -19.29
C VAL A 108 -14.92 3.72 -19.03
N ARG A 109 -14.57 3.94 -17.77
CA ARG A 109 -13.18 4.24 -17.40
C ARG A 109 -12.24 3.05 -17.61
N ALA A 110 -12.72 1.83 -17.32
CA ALA A 110 -11.94 0.62 -17.50
C ALA A 110 -11.65 0.37 -19.00
N GLU A 111 -12.66 0.49 -19.85
CA GLU A 111 -12.52 0.35 -21.32
C GLU A 111 -11.54 1.38 -21.89
N ALA A 112 -11.73 2.66 -21.55
CA ALA A 112 -10.83 3.73 -21.99
C ALA A 112 -9.37 3.51 -21.54
N LEU A 113 -9.17 2.97 -20.34
CA LEU A 113 -7.86 2.66 -19.81
C LEU A 113 -7.25 1.44 -20.49
N ALA A 114 -8.03 0.38 -20.69
CA ALA A 114 -7.61 -0.87 -21.32
C ALA A 114 -7.19 -0.68 -22.79
N GLY A 115 -7.81 0.28 -23.50
CA GLY A 115 -7.44 0.65 -24.87
C GLY A 115 -6.09 1.39 -25.00
N ASN A 116 -5.46 1.78 -23.89
CA ASN A 116 -4.16 2.47 -23.89
C ASN A 116 -3.03 1.52 -23.48
N GLU A 117 -2.42 0.85 -24.44
CA GLU A 117 -1.38 -0.17 -24.21
C GLU A 117 -0.17 0.37 -23.42
N SER A 118 0.30 1.57 -23.76
CA SER A 118 1.44 2.17 -23.05
C SER A 118 1.13 2.40 -21.56
N ARG A 119 -0.08 2.89 -21.29
CA ARG A 119 -0.54 3.11 -19.92
C ARG A 119 -0.75 1.80 -19.18
N ILE A 120 -1.33 0.79 -19.82
CA ILE A 120 -1.51 -0.55 -19.23
C ILE A 120 -0.16 -1.17 -18.86
N LYS A 121 0.85 -1.06 -19.73
CA LYS A 121 2.21 -1.54 -19.43
C LYS A 121 2.78 -0.87 -18.17
N GLU A 122 2.64 0.44 -18.06
CA GLU A 122 3.07 1.19 -16.87
C GLU A 122 2.32 0.74 -15.61
N LEU A 123 0.99 0.61 -15.68
CA LEU A 123 0.16 0.22 -14.56
C LEU A 123 0.42 -1.21 -14.09
N ARG A 124 0.62 -2.13 -15.03
CA ARG A 124 1.05 -3.50 -14.75
C ARG A 124 2.35 -3.53 -13.95
N ALA A 125 3.34 -2.74 -14.36
CA ALA A 125 4.60 -2.62 -13.65
C ALA A 125 4.40 -2.06 -12.22
N ARG A 126 3.55 -1.05 -12.05
CA ARG A 126 3.21 -0.49 -10.73
C ARG A 126 2.47 -1.48 -9.83
N LEU A 127 1.55 -2.28 -10.38
CA LEU A 127 0.83 -3.32 -9.63
C LEU A 127 1.71 -4.51 -9.23
N CYS A 128 2.93 -4.57 -9.75
CA CYS A 128 3.96 -5.56 -9.41
C CYS A 128 5.17 -4.91 -8.70
N ASP A 129 5.00 -3.74 -8.11
CA ASP A 129 6.09 -2.99 -7.47
C ASP A 129 5.86 -2.87 -5.96
N LEU A 130 6.84 -3.32 -5.16
CA LEU A 130 6.78 -3.29 -3.71
C LEU A 130 6.63 -1.86 -3.15
N SER A 131 7.28 -0.89 -3.78
CA SER A 131 7.21 0.52 -3.33
C SER A 131 5.82 1.11 -3.57
N TRP A 132 5.18 0.72 -4.67
CA TRP A 132 3.77 1.09 -4.94
C TRP A 132 2.81 0.43 -3.95
N PHE A 133 2.98 -0.87 -3.66
CA PHE A 133 2.20 -1.57 -2.64
C PHE A 133 2.29 -0.85 -1.30
N MET A 134 3.51 -0.63 -0.79
CA MET A 134 3.74 0.01 0.49
C MET A 134 3.27 1.48 0.52
N ARG A 135 3.37 2.21 -0.60
CA ARG A 135 2.80 3.55 -0.73
C ARG A 135 1.27 3.53 -0.62
N CYS A 136 0.60 2.62 -1.35
CA CYS A 136 -0.85 2.48 -1.32
C CYS A 136 -1.36 1.99 0.04
N LEU A 137 -0.53 1.31 0.83
CA LEU A 137 -0.81 0.94 2.21
C LEU A 137 -0.66 2.14 3.15
N ALA A 138 0.48 2.82 3.11
CA ALA A 138 0.86 3.82 4.10
C ALA A 138 0.11 5.16 3.93
N GLU A 139 -0.13 5.62 2.69
CA GLU A 139 -0.70 6.94 2.41
C GLU A 139 -2.14 7.13 2.91
N PRO A 140 -3.11 6.22 2.67
CA PRO A 140 -4.47 6.35 3.19
C PRO A 140 -4.53 6.31 4.72
N ILE A 141 -3.70 5.45 5.35
CA ILE A 141 -3.63 5.34 6.81
C ILE A 141 -3.13 6.65 7.41
N SER A 142 -2.05 7.22 6.88
CA SER A 142 -1.51 8.48 7.37
C SER A 142 -2.50 9.64 7.24
N ARG A 143 -3.21 9.73 6.11
CA ARG A 143 -4.23 10.77 5.90
C ARG A 143 -5.40 10.63 6.87
N ARG A 144 -5.84 9.40 7.13
CA ARG A 144 -6.94 9.11 8.05
C ARG A 144 -6.54 9.41 9.49
N ALA A 145 -5.35 8.96 9.91
CA ALA A 145 -4.81 9.21 11.25
C ALA A 145 -4.59 10.71 11.51
N ASN A 146 -3.96 11.42 10.58
CA ASN A 146 -3.75 12.86 10.71
C ASN A 146 -5.07 13.64 10.81
N ARG A 147 -6.11 13.23 10.06
CA ARG A 147 -7.45 13.86 10.15
C ARG A 147 -8.08 13.60 11.51
N GLU A 148 -8.00 12.39 12.03
CA GLU A 148 -8.54 12.03 13.35
C GLU A 148 -7.82 12.77 14.48
N ASP A 149 -6.48 12.90 14.35
CA ASP A 149 -5.65 13.58 15.35
C ASP A 149 -5.68 15.12 15.22
N GLY A 150 -6.34 15.67 14.18
CA GLY A 150 -6.32 17.11 13.89
C GLY A 150 -4.92 17.62 13.53
N CYS A 151 -4.03 16.74 13.11
CA CYS A 151 -2.62 17.04 12.84
C CYS A 151 -2.35 17.25 11.35
N LYS A 152 -1.29 18.02 11.07
CA LYS A 152 -0.71 18.20 9.73
C LYS A 152 0.76 17.73 9.76
N GLY A 153 1.24 17.17 8.64
CA GLY A 153 2.63 16.75 8.52
C GLY A 153 2.80 15.25 8.34
N HIS A 154 4.02 14.78 8.65
CA HIS A 154 4.38 13.39 8.47
C HIS A 154 3.80 12.51 9.59
N PHE A 155 3.07 11.46 9.22
CA PHE A 155 2.67 10.40 10.13
C PHE A 155 3.74 9.30 10.21
N TRP A 156 4.35 8.97 9.06
CA TRP A 156 5.45 8.02 8.96
C TRP A 156 6.80 8.75 9.01
N GLU A 157 7.75 8.21 9.77
CA GLU A 157 9.10 8.78 9.99
C GLU A 157 9.87 8.91 8.67
N ALA A 158 9.75 7.89 7.82
CA ALA A 158 10.42 7.82 6.52
C ALA A 158 9.66 6.84 5.60
N ARG A 159 10.24 6.60 4.41
CA ARG A 159 9.84 5.44 3.59
C ARG A 159 10.15 4.15 4.37
N PHE A 160 9.37 3.09 4.12
CA PHE A 160 9.60 1.77 4.74
C PHE A 160 11.04 1.28 4.52
N LYS A 161 11.51 0.50 5.47
CA LYS A 161 12.80 -0.19 5.44
C LYS A 161 12.62 -1.66 5.17
#